data_0123386d049be6153b1defb70019a1fa
#
_entry.id   0123386d049be6153b1defb70019a1fa
#
_cell.length_a   1.000
_cell.length_b   1.000
_cell.length_c   1.000
_cell.angle_alpha   90.00
_cell.angle_beta   90.00
_cell.angle_gamma   90.00
#
_symmetry.space_group_name_H-M   'P 1'
#
loop_
_entity.id
_entity.type
_entity.pdbx_description
1 polymer ?
#
loop_
_entity_poly.entity_id
_entity_poly.type
_entity_poly.pdbx_seq_one_letter_code
_entity_poly.pdbx_strand_id
1 'polypeptide(L)'
;ARWRIEQHERWFRYITDELLPNIRFWQDETFMTTGCSLGAFHAANFFFRRPDLFDTVIAMSGLYHCREGFPHYSDDLTYANSPQDFLRQMPEDHPWMHLYRQRRIVIVIGQGRWENETLWSTRELDTILAQKHVPAWFDYWGFDSDHDWPWWRKQLPHVMHNLEPL
;
A
#
# COMPACT_ATOMS: atom_id res chain seq x y z
N ALA A 1 -5.42 7.41 20.02
CA ALA A 1 -4.56 7.11 18.86
C ALA A 1 -3.99 5.70 18.96
N ARG A 2 -3.18 5.39 19.98
CA ARG A 2 -2.45 4.11 20.14
C ARG A 2 -3.33 2.88 20.02
N TRP A 3 -4.49 2.84 20.67
CA TRP A 3 -5.43 1.71 20.59
C TRP A 3 -5.82 1.33 19.15
N ARG A 4 -6.05 2.31 18.26
CA ARG A 4 -6.40 2.03 16.85
C ARG A 4 -5.27 1.33 16.11
N ILE A 5 -4.03 1.75 16.35
CA ILE A 5 -2.85 1.14 15.74
C ILE A 5 -2.63 -0.27 16.31
N GLU A 6 -2.85 -0.46 17.62
CA GLU A 6 -2.78 -1.78 18.25
C GLU A 6 -3.83 -2.75 17.67
N GLN A 7 -5.04 -2.29 17.34
CA GLN A 7 -6.04 -3.13 16.66
C GLN A 7 -5.58 -3.50 15.23
N HIS A 8 -4.99 -2.53 14.50
CA HIS A 8 -4.40 -2.81 13.19
C HIS A 8 -3.27 -3.84 13.30
N GLU A 9 -2.39 -3.74 14.30
CA GLU A 9 -1.33 -4.71 14.53
C GLU A 9 -1.84 -6.11 14.86
N ARG A 10 -2.94 -6.23 15.62
CA ARG A 10 -3.58 -7.53 15.86
C ARG A 10 -4.12 -8.15 14.58
N TRP A 11 -4.78 -7.34 13.74
CA TRP A 11 -5.28 -7.77 12.45
C TRP A 11 -4.14 -8.16 11.51
N PHE A 12 -3.08 -7.34 11.45
CA PHE A 12 -1.88 -7.64 10.68
C PHE A 12 -1.29 -9.00 11.07
N ARG A 13 -1.07 -9.25 12.36
CA ARG A 13 -0.55 -10.53 12.86
C ARG A 13 -1.49 -11.70 12.56
N TYR A 14 -2.78 -11.53 12.73
CA TYR A 14 -3.74 -12.57 12.37
C TYR A 14 -3.61 -12.98 10.90
N ILE A 15 -3.54 -12.01 9.99
CA ILE A 15 -3.37 -12.28 8.56
C ILE A 15 -2.03 -12.97 8.28
N THR A 16 -0.92 -12.41 8.79
CA THR A 16 0.44 -12.84 8.41
C THR A 16 0.88 -14.13 9.13
N ASP A 17 0.46 -14.34 10.38
CA ASP A 17 1.00 -15.38 11.24
C ASP A 17 0.04 -16.55 11.41
N GLU A 18 -1.27 -16.35 11.16
CA GLU A 18 -2.30 -17.38 11.31
C GLU A 18 -2.98 -17.72 9.97
N LEU A 19 -3.61 -16.76 9.31
CA LEU A 19 -4.43 -17.03 8.13
C LEU A 19 -3.58 -17.47 6.92
N LEU A 20 -2.58 -16.69 6.54
CA LEU A 20 -1.78 -16.98 5.34
C LEU A 20 -0.97 -18.29 5.47
N PRO A 21 -0.34 -18.62 6.61
CA PRO A 21 0.31 -19.92 6.76
C PRO A 21 -0.64 -21.10 6.58
N ASN A 22 -1.88 -21.00 7.09
CA ASN A 22 -2.89 -22.05 6.91
C ASN A 22 -3.33 -22.20 5.44
N ILE A 23 -3.46 -21.10 4.69
CA ILE A 23 -3.79 -21.16 3.27
C ILE A 23 -2.61 -21.74 2.48
N ARG A 24 -1.39 -21.29 2.72
CA ARG A 24 -0.18 -21.79 2.05
C ARG A 24 0.10 -23.27 2.31
N PHE A 25 -0.32 -23.79 3.43
CA PHE A 25 -0.21 -25.23 3.70
C PHE A 25 -0.96 -26.08 2.65
N TRP A 26 -2.03 -25.53 2.07
CA TRP A 26 -2.86 -26.21 1.06
C TRP A 26 -2.51 -25.81 -0.38
N GLN A 27 -1.93 -24.63 -0.57
CA GLN A 27 -1.66 -24.05 -1.90
C GLN A 27 -0.36 -23.23 -1.83
N ASP A 28 0.60 -23.59 -2.68
CA ASP A 28 1.86 -22.83 -2.82
C ASP A 28 1.65 -21.62 -3.73
N GLU A 29 0.78 -20.70 -3.30
CA GLU A 29 0.43 -19.49 -4.04
C GLU A 29 0.95 -18.23 -3.36
N THR A 30 1.18 -17.21 -4.17
CA THR A 30 1.46 -15.85 -3.73
C THR A 30 0.16 -15.07 -3.52
N PHE A 31 0.21 -14.00 -2.73
CA PHE A 31 -0.97 -13.23 -2.37
C PHE A 31 -0.87 -11.80 -2.87
N MET A 32 -2.00 -11.27 -3.32
CA MET A 32 -2.18 -9.88 -3.65
C MET A 32 -2.94 -9.16 -2.54
N THR A 33 -2.54 -7.93 -2.24
CA THR A 33 -3.32 -7.00 -1.41
C THR A 33 -3.99 -5.96 -2.27
N THR A 34 -5.25 -5.62 -1.98
CA THR A 34 -5.95 -4.53 -2.67
C THR A 34 -6.91 -3.80 -1.73
N GLY A 35 -7.17 -2.55 -2.03
CA GLY A 35 -8.14 -1.75 -1.30
C GLY A 35 -8.25 -0.32 -1.83
N CYS A 36 -9.28 0.39 -1.35
CA CYS A 36 -9.51 1.80 -1.65
C CYS A 36 -9.60 2.63 -0.36
N SER A 37 -9.18 3.89 -0.41
CA SER A 37 -9.19 4.79 0.75
C SER A 37 -8.43 4.20 1.95
N LEU A 38 -9.05 4.02 3.10
CA LEU A 38 -8.47 3.31 4.26
C LEU A 38 -8.04 1.88 3.92
N GLY A 39 -8.78 1.20 3.05
CA GLY A 39 -8.40 -0.14 2.53
C GLY A 39 -7.09 -0.10 1.73
N ALA A 40 -6.82 0.98 1.00
CA ALA A 40 -5.55 1.18 0.29
C ALA A 40 -4.38 1.38 1.25
N PHE A 41 -4.59 2.12 2.35
CA PHE A 41 -3.61 2.22 3.42
C PHE A 41 -3.25 0.83 3.98
N HIS A 42 -4.25 0.02 4.32
CA HIS A 42 -4.01 -1.32 4.84
C HIS A 42 -3.32 -2.23 3.82
N ALA A 43 -3.76 -2.20 2.56
CA ALA A 43 -3.17 -3.01 1.50
C ALA A 43 -1.68 -2.67 1.28
N ALA A 44 -1.35 -1.39 1.17
CA ALA A 44 0.03 -0.92 1.04
C ALA A 44 0.87 -1.23 2.29
N ASN A 45 0.30 -1.01 3.48
CA ASN A 45 0.98 -1.32 4.74
C ASN A 45 1.36 -2.81 4.83
N PHE A 46 0.45 -3.71 4.53
CA PHE A 46 0.71 -5.16 4.55
C PHE A 46 1.77 -5.55 3.54
N PHE A 47 1.65 -5.06 2.31
CA PHE A 47 2.60 -5.36 1.24
C PHE A 47 4.01 -4.87 1.57
N PHE A 48 4.18 -3.59 1.92
CA PHE A 48 5.51 -3.03 2.19
C PHE A 48 6.15 -3.57 3.48
N ARG A 49 5.37 -4.07 4.42
CA ARG A 49 5.88 -4.72 5.63
C ARG A 49 6.19 -6.22 5.45
N ARG A 50 5.56 -6.87 4.49
CA ARG A 50 5.75 -8.31 4.23
C ARG A 50 5.80 -8.63 2.73
N PRO A 51 6.80 -8.08 1.99
CA PRO A 51 6.98 -8.38 0.56
C PRO A 51 7.39 -9.85 0.30
N ASP A 52 7.71 -10.58 1.34
CA ASP A 52 7.93 -12.03 1.33
C ASP A 52 6.62 -12.83 1.23
N LEU A 53 5.50 -12.27 1.70
CA LEU A 53 4.17 -12.89 1.65
C LEU A 53 3.32 -12.40 0.48
N PHE A 54 3.51 -11.14 0.11
CA PHE A 54 2.69 -10.48 -0.92
C PHE A 54 3.56 -10.15 -2.13
N ASP A 55 3.10 -10.53 -3.32
CA ASP A 55 3.80 -10.24 -4.58
C ASP A 55 3.21 -9.04 -5.33
N THR A 56 1.99 -8.67 -5.01
CA THR A 56 1.26 -7.62 -5.71
C THR A 56 0.49 -6.74 -4.72
N VAL A 57 0.52 -5.43 -4.94
CA VAL A 57 -0.38 -4.48 -4.29
C VAL A 57 -1.09 -3.63 -5.33
N ILE A 58 -2.41 -3.47 -5.18
CA ILE A 58 -3.24 -2.51 -5.92
C ILE A 58 -3.92 -1.61 -4.90
N ALA A 59 -3.41 -0.40 -4.72
CA ALA A 59 -3.92 0.56 -3.75
C ALA A 59 -4.55 1.77 -4.46
N MET A 60 -5.84 2.03 -4.21
CA MET A 60 -6.61 3.08 -4.86
C MET A 60 -6.94 4.19 -3.86
N SER A 61 -6.54 5.42 -4.16
CA SER A 61 -6.86 6.63 -3.36
C SER A 61 -6.44 6.50 -1.89
N GLY A 62 -5.22 6.03 -1.62
CA GLY A 62 -4.72 5.76 -0.27
C GLY A 62 -3.93 6.91 0.35
N LEU A 63 -3.85 6.87 1.69
CA LEU A 63 -2.81 7.54 2.46
C LEU A 63 -1.73 6.50 2.82
N TYR A 64 -0.46 6.88 2.80
CA TYR A 64 0.64 5.93 3.00
C TYR A 64 1.51 6.28 4.20
N HIS A 65 0.96 7.05 5.13
CA HIS A 65 1.54 7.40 6.43
C HIS A 65 0.47 7.57 7.51
N CYS A 66 0.85 7.45 8.78
CA CYS A 66 -0.07 7.59 9.91
C CYS A 66 -0.28 9.04 10.38
N ARG A 67 0.46 10.02 9.86
CA ARG A 67 0.50 11.40 10.38
C ARG A 67 -0.86 12.10 10.35
N GLU A 68 -1.65 11.92 9.31
CA GLU A 68 -2.97 12.55 9.19
C GLU A 68 -4.00 11.96 10.14
N GLY A 69 -3.95 10.66 10.39
CA GLY A 69 -4.80 10.03 11.41
C GLY A 69 -4.40 10.38 12.84
N PHE A 70 -3.15 10.83 13.04
CA PHE A 70 -2.53 11.07 14.36
C PHE A 70 -1.54 12.23 14.36
N PRO A 71 -1.96 13.48 14.06
CA PRO A 71 -1.06 14.60 13.77
C PRO A 71 -0.13 15.00 14.94
N HIS A 72 -0.43 14.56 16.16
CA HIS A 72 0.36 14.89 17.36
C HIS A 72 0.92 13.64 18.04
N TYR A 73 0.87 12.49 17.37
CA TYR A 73 1.32 11.22 17.94
C TYR A 73 2.32 10.55 17.00
N SER A 74 3.53 10.37 17.50
CA SER A 74 4.60 9.65 16.78
C SER A 74 5.33 8.74 17.77
N ASP A 75 5.35 7.46 17.45
CA ASP A 75 6.12 6.43 18.16
C ASP A 75 6.58 5.35 17.17
N ASP A 76 7.30 4.36 17.68
CA ASP A 76 7.80 3.24 16.86
C ASP A 76 6.67 2.51 16.13
N LEU A 77 5.48 2.48 16.73
CA LEU A 77 4.33 1.80 16.16
C LEU A 77 3.72 2.58 14.98
N THR A 78 3.63 3.91 15.09
CA THR A 78 3.20 4.77 13.97
C THR A 78 4.22 4.76 12.85
N TYR A 79 5.51 4.78 13.16
CA TYR A 79 6.58 4.66 12.18
C TYR A 79 6.51 3.32 11.41
N ALA A 80 6.39 2.21 12.12
CA ALA A 80 6.27 0.87 11.52
C ALA A 80 5.03 0.73 10.62
N ASN A 81 4.01 1.56 10.82
CA ASN A 81 2.77 1.58 10.04
C ASN A 81 2.68 2.72 9.02
N SER A 82 3.78 3.41 8.77
CA SER A 82 3.88 4.49 7.79
C SER A 82 4.84 4.10 6.66
N PRO A 83 4.37 3.47 5.57
CA PRO A 83 5.22 3.07 4.44
C PRO A 83 6.12 4.19 3.94
N GLN A 84 5.62 5.42 3.82
CA GLN A 84 6.42 6.58 3.40
C GLN A 84 7.59 6.87 4.35
N ASP A 85 7.40 6.70 5.66
CA ASP A 85 8.43 7.01 6.65
C ASP A 85 9.53 5.94 6.66
N PHE A 86 9.16 4.65 6.75
CA PHE A 86 10.18 3.60 6.81
C PHE A 86 10.85 3.33 5.45
N LEU A 87 10.15 3.44 4.32
CA LEU A 87 10.76 3.28 3.00
C LEU A 87 11.77 4.39 2.70
N ARG A 88 11.48 5.64 3.08
CA ARG A 88 12.41 6.75 2.93
C ARG A 88 13.74 6.50 3.62
N GLN A 89 13.71 5.93 4.82
CA GLN A 89 14.88 5.66 5.65
C GLN A 89 15.53 4.29 5.40
N MET A 90 14.85 3.39 4.68
CA MET A 90 15.34 2.05 4.40
C MET A 90 16.62 2.11 3.56
N PRO A 91 17.72 1.45 3.99
CA PRO A 91 18.97 1.43 3.21
C PRO A 91 18.79 0.70 1.88
N GLU A 92 19.61 1.08 0.87
CA GLU A 92 19.56 0.49 -0.48
C GLU A 92 19.92 -1.01 -0.49
N ASP A 93 20.72 -1.45 0.45
CA ASP A 93 21.15 -2.85 0.63
C ASP A 93 20.20 -3.66 1.51
N HIS A 94 19.09 -3.09 1.96
CA HIS A 94 18.10 -3.82 2.73
C HIS A 94 17.53 -5.00 1.89
N PRO A 95 17.42 -6.23 2.45
CA PRO A 95 16.95 -7.41 1.70
C PRO A 95 15.60 -7.21 1.00
N TRP A 96 14.71 -6.43 1.58
CA TRP A 96 13.39 -6.16 1.00
C TRP A 96 13.42 -5.24 -0.22
N MET A 97 14.48 -4.42 -0.39
CA MET A 97 14.64 -3.63 -1.61
C MET A 97 14.76 -4.53 -2.84
N HIS A 98 15.45 -5.66 -2.71
CA HIS A 98 15.51 -6.65 -3.79
C HIS A 98 14.12 -7.26 -4.08
N LEU A 99 13.35 -7.58 -3.05
CA LEU A 99 11.98 -8.09 -3.23
C LEU A 99 11.07 -7.05 -3.88
N TYR A 100 11.04 -5.80 -3.40
CA TYR A 100 10.21 -4.75 -3.99
C TYR A 100 10.46 -4.57 -5.48
N ARG A 101 11.72 -4.68 -5.94
CA ARG A 101 12.09 -4.55 -7.36
C ARG A 101 11.57 -5.69 -8.24
N GLN A 102 11.13 -6.78 -7.64
CA GLN A 102 10.57 -7.97 -8.31
C GLN A 102 9.05 -8.07 -8.13
N ARG A 103 8.43 -7.16 -7.43
CA ARG A 103 6.99 -7.19 -7.10
C ARG A 103 6.20 -6.23 -7.97
N ARG A 104 4.90 -6.45 -8.05
CA ARG A 104 3.96 -5.56 -8.74
C ARG A 104 3.39 -4.56 -7.76
N ILE A 105 3.70 -3.31 -7.99
CA ILE A 105 3.21 -2.19 -7.17
C ILE A 105 2.38 -1.29 -8.07
N VAL A 106 1.08 -1.24 -7.83
CA VAL A 106 0.14 -0.40 -8.57
C VAL A 106 -0.57 0.52 -7.60
N ILE A 107 -0.41 1.81 -7.83
CA ILE A 107 -1.02 2.87 -7.01
C ILE A 107 -1.89 3.71 -7.94
N VAL A 108 -3.18 3.75 -7.68
CA VAL A 108 -4.17 4.47 -8.50
C VAL A 108 -4.72 5.65 -7.71
N ILE A 109 -4.84 6.78 -8.36
CA ILE A 109 -5.33 8.01 -7.73
C ILE A 109 -6.16 8.85 -8.71
N GLY A 110 -7.29 9.36 -8.24
CA GLY A 110 -8.03 10.43 -8.91
C GLY A 110 -7.45 11.81 -8.61
N GLN A 111 -7.96 12.82 -9.30
CA GLN A 111 -7.62 14.23 -9.06
C GLN A 111 -8.88 15.09 -8.84
N GLY A 112 -10.03 14.46 -8.64
CA GLY A 112 -11.32 15.08 -8.41
C GLY A 112 -11.57 15.42 -6.94
N ARG A 113 -12.86 15.48 -6.58
CA ARG A 113 -13.28 15.86 -5.22
C ARG A 113 -12.74 14.88 -4.17
N TRP A 114 -12.28 15.44 -3.04
CA TRP A 114 -11.78 14.73 -1.85
C TRP A 114 -10.50 13.90 -2.08
N GLU A 115 -9.80 14.11 -3.21
CA GLU A 115 -8.52 13.44 -3.48
C GLU A 115 -7.28 14.27 -3.10
N ASN A 116 -7.42 15.47 -2.59
CA ASN A 116 -6.28 16.38 -2.35
C ASN A 116 -5.20 15.76 -1.43
N GLU A 117 -5.60 15.18 -0.31
CA GLU A 117 -4.68 14.60 0.68
C GLU A 117 -4.09 13.29 0.16
N THR A 118 -4.91 12.44 -0.42
CA THR A 118 -4.51 11.15 -1.00
C THR A 118 -3.61 11.34 -2.23
N LEU A 119 -3.89 12.36 -3.05
CA LEU A 119 -3.05 12.73 -4.20
C LEU A 119 -1.66 13.21 -3.74
N TRP A 120 -1.61 14.04 -2.70
CA TRP A 120 -0.34 14.47 -2.13
C TRP A 120 0.46 13.28 -1.58
N SER A 121 -0.19 12.42 -0.80
CA SER A 121 0.43 11.21 -0.25
C SER A 121 0.90 10.25 -1.35
N THR A 122 0.12 10.09 -2.42
CA THR A 122 0.50 9.29 -3.59
C THR A 122 1.75 9.83 -4.27
N ARG A 123 1.85 11.15 -4.52
CA ARG A 123 3.01 11.78 -5.13
C ARG A 123 4.28 11.66 -4.27
N GLU A 124 4.13 11.73 -2.96
CA GLU A 124 5.24 11.52 -2.03
C GLU A 124 5.74 10.06 -2.10
N LEU A 125 4.84 9.08 -2.12
CA LEU A 125 5.20 7.66 -2.27
C LEU A 125 5.87 7.39 -3.62
N ASP A 126 5.37 7.96 -4.71
CA ASP A 126 5.96 7.90 -6.06
C ASP A 126 7.41 8.39 -6.04
N THR A 127 7.63 9.56 -5.45
CA THR A 127 8.97 10.14 -5.29
C THR A 127 9.90 9.22 -4.48
N ILE A 128 9.42 8.63 -3.39
CA ILE A 128 10.23 7.74 -2.55
C ILE A 128 10.61 6.47 -3.32
N LEU A 129 9.66 5.82 -3.99
CA LEU A 129 9.93 4.59 -4.74
C LEU A 129 10.87 4.84 -5.92
N ALA A 130 10.70 5.97 -6.63
CA ALA A 130 11.61 6.39 -7.70
C ALA A 130 13.04 6.60 -7.18
N GLN A 131 13.22 7.30 -6.06
CA GLN A 131 14.53 7.52 -5.43
C GLN A 131 15.19 6.20 -4.98
N LYS A 132 14.39 5.20 -4.60
CA LYS A 132 14.84 3.86 -4.20
C LYS A 132 15.00 2.89 -5.38
N HIS A 133 14.79 3.35 -6.60
CA HIS A 133 14.83 2.51 -7.81
C HIS A 133 13.91 1.28 -7.72
N VAL A 134 12.74 1.46 -7.10
CA VAL A 134 11.69 0.44 -7.01
C VAL A 134 10.67 0.71 -8.10
N PRO A 135 10.52 -0.19 -9.09
CA PRO A 135 9.52 -0.04 -10.14
C PRO A 135 8.11 -0.06 -9.56
N ALA A 136 7.29 0.89 -9.96
CA ALA A 136 5.88 0.93 -9.60
C ALA A 136 5.06 1.61 -10.70
N TRP A 137 3.85 1.16 -10.90
CA TRP A 137 2.89 1.81 -11.78
C TRP A 137 2.03 2.75 -10.97
N PHE A 138 2.25 4.06 -11.15
CA PHE A 138 1.39 5.12 -10.62
C PHE A 138 0.41 5.56 -11.70
N ASP A 139 -0.87 5.29 -11.50
CA ASP A 139 -1.95 5.58 -12.44
C ASP A 139 -2.74 6.81 -11.98
N TYR A 140 -2.42 7.96 -12.56
CA TYR A 140 -3.05 9.25 -12.25
C TYR A 140 -4.26 9.50 -13.15
N TRP A 141 -5.47 9.34 -12.62
CA TRP A 141 -6.72 9.61 -13.33
C TRP A 141 -7.06 11.11 -13.36
N GLY A 142 -8.01 11.50 -14.20
CA GLY A 142 -8.37 12.90 -14.43
C GLY A 142 -9.05 13.61 -13.25
N PHE A 143 -9.31 14.91 -13.44
CA PHE A 143 -9.96 15.76 -12.44
C PHE A 143 -11.45 15.44 -12.22
N ASP A 144 -12.04 14.62 -13.06
CA ASP A 144 -13.38 14.06 -12.93
C ASP A 144 -13.40 12.78 -12.07
N SER A 145 -12.27 12.25 -11.69
CA SER A 145 -12.14 11.05 -10.85
C SER A 145 -12.12 11.43 -9.37
N ASP A 146 -13.28 11.34 -8.74
CA ASP A 146 -13.51 11.66 -7.33
C ASP A 146 -13.12 10.50 -6.39
N HIS A 147 -12.92 10.81 -5.11
CA HIS A 147 -12.69 9.82 -4.03
C HIS A 147 -13.98 9.08 -3.69
N ASP A 148 -14.44 8.20 -4.59
CA ASP A 148 -15.73 7.52 -4.43
C ASP A 148 -15.80 6.21 -5.22
N TRP A 149 -16.71 5.33 -4.81
CA TRP A 149 -16.95 4.00 -5.35
C TRP A 149 -17.16 3.92 -6.86
N PRO A 150 -17.88 4.85 -7.55
CA PRO A 150 -18.01 4.81 -9.00
C PRO A 150 -16.68 4.76 -9.75
N TRP A 151 -15.64 5.41 -9.18
CA TRP A 151 -14.30 5.45 -9.76
C TRP A 151 -13.50 4.20 -9.41
N TRP A 152 -13.47 3.78 -8.16
CA TRP A 152 -12.76 2.56 -7.76
C TRP A 152 -13.28 1.30 -8.47
N ARG A 153 -14.60 1.24 -8.77
CA ARG A 153 -15.20 0.17 -9.58
C ARG A 153 -14.77 0.17 -11.05
N LYS A 154 -14.27 1.29 -11.58
CA LYS A 154 -13.67 1.39 -12.91
C LYS A 154 -12.17 1.12 -12.85
N GLN A 155 -11.49 1.66 -11.83
CA GLN A 155 -10.05 1.58 -11.66
C GLN A 155 -9.57 0.15 -11.43
N LEU A 156 -10.20 -0.60 -10.54
CA LEU A 156 -9.76 -1.97 -10.25
C LEU A 156 -9.83 -2.89 -11.48
N PRO A 157 -10.94 -2.99 -12.23
CA PRO A 157 -10.95 -3.79 -13.47
C PRO A 157 -9.96 -3.30 -14.53
N HIS A 158 -9.75 -1.98 -14.64
CA HIS A 158 -8.75 -1.42 -15.54
C HIS A 158 -7.35 -1.92 -15.20
N VAL A 159 -6.96 -1.83 -13.92
CA VAL A 159 -5.66 -2.35 -13.46
C VAL A 159 -5.55 -3.85 -13.69
N MET A 160 -6.56 -4.62 -13.29
CA MET A 160 -6.55 -6.09 -13.44
C MET A 160 -6.43 -6.53 -14.90
N HIS A 161 -7.03 -5.79 -15.84
CA HIS A 161 -6.94 -6.08 -17.27
C HIS A 161 -5.53 -5.80 -17.83
N ASN A 162 -4.84 -4.78 -17.28
CA ASN A 162 -3.52 -4.34 -17.75
C ASN A 162 -2.36 -4.89 -16.87
N LEU A 163 -2.68 -5.69 -15.86
CA LEU A 163 -1.67 -6.28 -14.99
C LEU A 163 -0.96 -7.43 -15.72
N GLU A 164 0.30 -7.22 -16.08
CA GLU A 164 1.09 -8.28 -16.71
C GLU A 164 1.35 -9.43 -15.74
N PRO A 165 1.42 -10.69 -16.23
CA PRO A 165 1.87 -11.82 -15.41
C PRO A 165 3.29 -11.60 -14.85
N LEU A 166 3.56 -12.15 -13.66
CA LEU A 166 4.92 -12.16 -13.08
C LEU A 166 5.82 -13.14 -13.83
#